data_f24930bfe60e490dcf5464b24110384a
#
_entry.id   f24930bfe60e490dcf5464b24110384a
#
_cell.length_a   1.000
_cell.length_b   1.000
_cell.length_c   1.000
_cell.angle_alpha   90.00
_cell.angle_beta   90.00
_cell.angle_gamma   90.00
#
_symmetry.space_group_name_H-M   'P 1'
#
loop_
_entity.id
_entity.type
_entity.pdbx_description
1 polymer ?
#
loop_
_entity_poly.entity_id
_entity_poly.type
_entity_poly.pdbx_seq_one_letter_code
_entity_poly.pdbx_strand_id
1 'polypeptide(L)'
;MIVLSLWPERKEKSKNMFAESQIQTIIGYILLILYLISVLSLVLVVLLENRNPLKTIPWVIVLLFLPGIGLIVYFAFGQDNRRQRIISRRTYKRIMKPLHSEVVKQDQCIVPPAYQPLVNLLNRNKRNPLLYGSEIFFYTNGTDKFDALLNEINRATHHIHLQYYIFADDEIGRKVKMALIAKAKEGVEVRVLYDDVGSWNVKRKFFQEMQQSGIEVYAFLRVAFPVFSSKVNYRNHRKVVVIDGITGFMGGMNIADRYVKGAS
;
A
#
# COMPACT_ATOMS: atom_id res chain seq x y z
N MET A 1 -76.78 25.57 33.86
CA MET A 1 -76.45 24.17 34.20
C MET A 1 -75.64 23.53 33.11
N ILE A 2 -74.39 24.01 32.83
CA ILE A 2 -73.47 23.41 31.83
C ILE A 2 -72.02 23.74 32.32
N VAL A 3 -71.53 23.14 33.41
CA VAL A 3 -70.12 23.33 33.84
C VAL A 3 -69.48 22.03 34.34
N LEU A 4 -70.24 20.93 34.41
CA LEU A 4 -69.72 19.69 35.04
C LEU A 4 -69.25 18.61 34.07
N SER A 5 -69.34 18.77 32.74
CA SER A 5 -68.97 17.72 31.76
C SER A 5 -67.53 17.79 31.24
N LEU A 6 -66.79 18.87 31.48
CA LEU A 6 -65.42 19.05 30.93
C LEU A 6 -64.27 18.68 31.91
N TRP A 7 -64.57 18.35 33.18
CA TRP A 7 -63.59 18.02 34.17
C TRP A 7 -62.87 16.68 33.97
N PRO A 8 -63.53 15.58 33.61
CA PRO A 8 -62.90 14.31 33.39
C PRO A 8 -61.91 14.34 32.19
N GLU A 9 -62.29 14.95 31.05
CA GLU A 9 -61.45 15.08 29.89
C GLU A 9 -60.18 15.89 30.11
N ARG A 10 -60.24 16.93 30.94
CA ARG A 10 -59.09 17.76 31.29
C ARG A 10 -58.07 17.01 32.17
N LYS A 11 -58.57 16.15 33.09
CA LYS A 11 -57.73 15.29 33.94
C LYS A 11 -57.02 14.18 33.13
N GLU A 12 -57.74 13.61 32.20
CA GLU A 12 -57.21 12.55 31.33
C GLU A 12 -56.13 13.11 30.36
N LYS A 13 -56.38 14.27 29.77
CA LYS A 13 -55.44 14.98 28.90
C LYS A 13 -54.16 15.40 29.67
N SER A 14 -54.31 15.82 30.91
CA SER A 14 -53.16 16.15 31.79
C SER A 14 -52.33 14.91 32.15
N LYS A 15 -52.94 13.76 32.44
CA LYS A 15 -52.28 12.48 32.72
C LYS A 15 -51.50 11.99 31.50
N ASN A 16 -52.13 12.06 30.31
CA ASN A 16 -51.49 11.63 29.07
C ASN A 16 -50.31 12.52 28.70
N MET A 17 -50.40 13.84 28.87
CA MET A 17 -49.33 14.78 28.67
C MET A 17 -48.16 14.55 29.64
N PHE A 18 -48.42 14.22 30.92
CA PHE A 18 -47.41 13.84 31.90
C PHE A 18 -46.73 12.51 31.54
N ALA A 19 -47.50 11.51 31.10
CA ALA A 19 -46.95 10.23 30.67
C ALA A 19 -46.08 10.35 29.40
N GLU A 20 -46.49 11.13 28.40
CA GLU A 20 -45.69 11.45 27.22
C GLU A 20 -44.37 12.17 27.59
N SER A 21 -44.41 13.14 28.47
CA SER A 21 -43.22 13.83 28.94
C SER A 21 -42.22 12.89 29.69
N GLN A 22 -42.72 11.97 30.49
CA GLN A 22 -41.93 10.97 31.19
C GLN A 22 -41.31 9.97 30.18
N ILE A 23 -42.07 9.52 29.20
CA ILE A 23 -41.58 8.63 28.15
C ILE A 23 -40.47 9.32 27.33
N GLN A 24 -40.67 10.58 26.94
CA GLN A 24 -39.61 11.35 26.20
C GLN A 24 -38.35 11.51 27.04
N THR A 25 -38.47 11.74 28.32
CA THR A 25 -37.35 11.84 29.26
C THR A 25 -36.59 10.52 29.37
N ILE A 26 -37.29 9.39 29.50
CA ILE A 26 -36.72 8.06 29.57
C ILE A 26 -35.99 7.72 28.25
N ILE A 27 -36.62 8.00 27.11
CA ILE A 27 -35.99 7.82 25.78
C ILE A 27 -34.70 8.67 25.69
N GLY A 28 -34.72 9.91 26.14
CA GLY A 28 -33.55 10.79 26.20
C GLY A 28 -32.40 10.19 27.02
N TYR A 29 -32.66 9.63 28.18
CA TYR A 29 -31.64 8.94 28.99
C TYR A 29 -31.12 7.68 28.32
N ILE A 30 -31.94 6.87 27.70
CA ILE A 30 -31.52 5.67 26.97
C ILE A 30 -30.59 6.06 25.81
N LEU A 31 -30.96 7.07 25.02
CA LEU A 31 -30.12 7.57 23.93
C LEU A 31 -28.78 8.12 24.42
N LEU A 32 -28.76 8.84 25.54
CA LEU A 32 -27.55 9.35 26.18
C LEU A 32 -26.64 8.21 26.62
N ILE A 33 -27.17 7.18 27.27
CA ILE A 33 -26.40 6.01 27.72
C ILE A 33 -25.82 5.26 26.52
N LEU A 34 -26.60 5.00 25.47
CA LEU A 34 -26.12 4.38 24.25
C LEU A 34 -25.02 5.19 23.57
N TYR A 35 -25.16 6.50 23.58
CA TYR A 35 -24.14 7.42 23.09
C TYR A 35 -22.82 7.30 23.89
N LEU A 36 -22.89 7.35 25.23
CA LEU A 36 -21.71 7.23 26.08
C LEU A 36 -21.00 5.88 25.91
N ILE A 37 -21.76 4.78 25.80
CA ILE A 37 -21.23 3.45 25.54
C ILE A 37 -20.53 3.42 24.18
N SER A 38 -21.10 4.03 23.14
CA SER A 38 -20.47 4.07 21.81
C SER A 38 -19.17 4.84 21.79
N VAL A 39 -19.12 6.01 22.45
CA VAL A 39 -17.90 6.81 22.58
C VAL A 39 -16.82 6.05 23.34
N LEU A 40 -17.19 5.44 24.48
CA LEU A 40 -16.23 4.69 25.30
C LEU A 40 -15.67 3.48 24.54
N SER A 41 -16.52 2.75 23.83
CA SER A 41 -16.11 1.62 23.00
C SER A 41 -15.13 2.03 21.90
N LEU A 42 -15.37 3.17 21.26
CA LEU A 42 -14.48 3.70 20.22
C LEU A 42 -13.13 4.16 20.75
N VAL A 43 -13.13 4.88 21.89
CA VAL A 43 -11.89 5.28 22.55
C VAL A 43 -11.07 4.03 22.92
N LEU A 44 -11.73 3.01 23.45
CA LEU A 44 -11.09 1.73 23.77
C LEU A 44 -10.48 1.05 22.53
N VAL A 45 -11.19 0.99 21.41
CA VAL A 45 -10.68 0.44 20.15
C VAL A 45 -9.44 1.20 19.67
N VAL A 46 -9.49 2.54 19.70
CA VAL A 46 -8.36 3.39 19.29
C VAL A 46 -7.14 3.17 20.18
N LEU A 47 -7.35 3.02 21.50
CA LEU A 47 -6.26 2.77 22.46
C LEU A 47 -5.68 1.35 22.30
N LEU A 48 -6.52 0.34 22.07
CA LEU A 48 -6.10 -1.06 21.89
C LEU A 48 -5.36 -1.32 20.56
N GLU A 49 -5.53 -0.45 19.57
CA GLU A 49 -4.79 -0.59 18.29
C GLU A 49 -3.26 -0.40 18.43
N ASN A 50 -2.77 -0.10 19.62
CA ASN A 50 -1.34 0.06 19.96
C ASN A 50 -0.58 0.95 18.97
N ARG A 51 -1.14 2.14 18.71
CA ARG A 51 -0.60 3.13 17.78
C ARG A 51 0.39 4.06 18.47
N ASN A 52 1.17 4.76 17.64
CA ASN A 52 1.97 5.88 18.10
C ASN A 52 1.04 6.92 18.82
N PRO A 53 1.33 7.28 20.08
CA PRO A 53 0.49 8.21 20.87
C PRO A 53 0.19 9.52 20.13
N LEU A 54 1.15 10.06 19.37
CA LEU A 54 0.98 11.27 18.57
C LEU A 54 -0.14 11.17 17.50
N LYS A 55 -0.45 9.95 17.05
CA LYS A 55 -1.56 9.70 16.11
C LYS A 55 -2.85 9.33 16.81
N THR A 56 -2.77 8.72 17.98
CA THR A 56 -3.92 8.23 18.73
C THR A 56 -4.65 9.37 19.45
N ILE A 57 -3.92 10.28 20.10
CA ILE A 57 -4.48 11.39 20.87
C ILE A 57 -5.42 12.28 20.05
N PRO A 58 -5.06 12.77 18.84
CA PRO A 58 -5.98 13.56 18.02
C PRO A 58 -7.30 12.84 17.71
N TRP A 59 -7.25 11.52 17.45
CA TRP A 59 -8.46 10.74 17.17
C TRP A 59 -9.36 10.58 18.41
N VAL A 60 -8.78 10.38 19.59
CA VAL A 60 -9.53 10.34 20.84
C VAL A 60 -10.25 11.67 21.07
N ILE A 61 -9.57 12.80 20.86
CA ILE A 61 -10.14 14.14 20.97
C ILE A 61 -11.30 14.33 19.99
N VAL A 62 -11.11 13.99 18.70
CA VAL A 62 -12.14 14.13 17.68
C VAL A 62 -13.36 13.26 18.00
N LEU A 63 -13.18 12.03 18.46
CA LEU A 63 -14.26 11.11 18.83
C LEU A 63 -15.01 11.58 20.09
N LEU A 64 -14.32 12.22 21.03
CA LEU A 64 -14.92 12.74 22.24
C LEU A 64 -15.82 13.96 21.97
N PHE A 65 -15.35 14.90 21.12
CA PHE A 65 -16.07 16.15 20.85
C PHE A 65 -17.08 16.06 19.69
N LEU A 66 -16.85 15.15 18.72
CA LEU A 66 -17.67 14.98 17.51
C LEU A 66 -17.96 13.51 17.24
N PRO A 67 -18.61 12.77 18.14
CA PRO A 67 -18.68 11.31 18.08
C PRO A 67 -19.33 10.77 16.80
N GLY A 68 -20.42 11.36 16.31
CA GLY A 68 -21.05 10.91 15.06
C GLY A 68 -20.22 11.18 13.82
N ILE A 69 -19.79 12.43 13.66
CA ILE A 69 -18.95 12.87 12.52
C ILE A 69 -17.54 12.28 12.66
N GLY A 70 -16.99 12.30 13.87
CA GLY A 70 -15.68 11.75 14.18
C GLY A 70 -15.56 10.27 13.86
N LEU A 71 -16.64 9.49 14.05
CA LEU A 71 -16.71 8.09 13.68
C LEU A 71 -16.53 7.91 12.16
N ILE A 72 -17.28 8.65 11.38
CA ILE A 72 -17.22 8.59 9.90
C ILE A 72 -15.81 8.95 9.43
N VAL A 73 -15.27 10.05 9.97
CA VAL A 73 -13.93 10.53 9.62
C VAL A 73 -12.85 9.55 10.08
N TYR A 74 -13.01 8.92 11.27
CA TYR A 74 -12.09 7.90 11.76
C TYR A 74 -12.07 6.65 10.86
N PHE A 75 -13.23 6.13 10.44
CA PHE A 75 -13.27 4.98 9.52
C PHE A 75 -12.74 5.32 8.14
N ALA A 76 -12.94 6.56 7.67
CA ALA A 76 -12.43 7.01 6.37
C ALA A 76 -10.89 7.24 6.38
N PHE A 77 -10.36 7.85 7.43
CA PHE A 77 -8.98 8.36 7.47
C PHE A 77 -8.13 7.79 8.62
N GLY A 78 -8.77 7.33 9.69
CA GLY A 78 -8.12 6.92 10.92
C GLY A 78 -7.60 5.48 10.91
N GLN A 79 -8.14 4.59 10.08
CA GLN A 79 -7.72 3.19 10.07
C GLN A 79 -6.32 3.00 9.47
N ASP A 80 -5.45 2.29 10.21
CA ASP A 80 -4.15 1.90 9.68
C ASP A 80 -4.26 0.63 8.83
N ASN A 81 -4.29 0.82 7.52
CA ASN A 81 -4.35 -0.29 6.56
C ASN A 81 -3.06 -1.14 6.51
N ARG A 82 -2.02 -0.82 7.32
CA ARG A 82 -0.81 -1.65 7.42
C ARG A 82 -1.11 -3.08 7.85
N ARG A 83 -2.20 -3.30 8.60
CA ARG A 83 -2.65 -4.64 9.00
C ARG A 83 -3.50 -5.34 7.95
N GLN A 84 -3.99 -4.65 6.93
CA GLN A 84 -4.67 -5.30 5.82
C GLN A 84 -3.64 -6.12 5.05
N ARG A 85 -3.71 -7.43 5.19
CA ARG A 85 -2.84 -8.35 4.45
C ARG A 85 -3.20 -8.27 2.99
N ILE A 86 -2.37 -7.63 2.20
CA ILE A 86 -2.47 -7.56 0.73
C ILE A 86 -2.43 -8.97 0.14
N ILE A 87 -1.77 -9.90 0.85
CA ILE A 87 -1.57 -11.29 0.43
C ILE A 87 -2.16 -12.22 1.47
N SER A 88 -2.94 -13.21 1.03
CA SER A 88 -3.51 -14.23 1.92
C SER A 88 -2.40 -15.01 2.65
N ARG A 89 -2.69 -15.55 3.86
CA ARG A 89 -1.73 -16.39 4.58
C ARG A 89 -1.28 -17.61 3.76
N ARG A 90 -2.16 -18.18 2.92
CA ARG A 90 -1.83 -19.33 2.06
C ARG A 90 -0.85 -18.91 0.96
N THR A 91 -1.12 -17.79 0.27
CA THR A 91 -0.24 -17.24 -0.76
C THR A 91 1.10 -16.84 -0.17
N TYR A 92 1.11 -16.17 1.01
CA TYR A 92 2.33 -15.82 1.72
C TYR A 92 3.17 -17.06 2.07
N LYS A 93 2.56 -18.13 2.63
CA LYS A 93 3.27 -19.38 2.92
C LYS A 93 3.80 -20.06 1.66
N ARG A 94 3.09 -19.98 0.53
CA ARG A 94 3.53 -20.54 -0.75
C ARG A 94 4.72 -19.78 -1.32
N ILE A 95 4.69 -18.43 -1.29
CA ILE A 95 5.80 -17.58 -1.74
C ILE A 95 7.02 -17.71 -0.81
N MET A 96 6.76 -17.90 0.51
CA MET A 96 7.80 -18.06 1.53
C MET A 96 8.24 -19.51 1.74
N LYS A 97 7.74 -20.48 0.95
CA LYS A 97 8.41 -21.78 0.88
C LYS A 97 9.83 -21.50 0.46
N PRO A 98 10.82 -22.00 1.22
CA PRO A 98 12.22 -21.68 0.93
C PRO A 98 12.54 -22.08 -0.50
N LEU A 99 13.11 -21.15 -1.26
CA LEU A 99 13.92 -21.44 -2.44
C LEU A 99 15.19 -22.21 -2.01
N HIS A 100 15.01 -23.27 -1.20
CA HIS A 100 16.10 -23.86 -0.41
C HIS A 100 16.83 -24.98 -1.14
N SER A 101 16.46 -25.29 -2.39
CA SER A 101 17.08 -26.46 -3.06
C SER A 101 18.25 -26.15 -3.96
N GLU A 102 18.49 -24.88 -4.30
CA GLU A 102 19.53 -24.55 -5.30
C GLU A 102 20.47 -23.40 -4.88
N VAL A 103 20.31 -22.84 -3.69
CA VAL A 103 21.19 -21.78 -3.26
C VAL A 103 22.56 -22.38 -2.86
N VAL A 104 23.47 -22.19 -3.80
CA VAL A 104 24.94 -22.19 -3.67
C VAL A 104 25.50 -22.69 -2.34
N LYS A 105 26.31 -23.73 -2.42
CA LYS A 105 27.08 -24.25 -1.30
C LYS A 105 27.76 -23.11 -0.55
N GLN A 106 27.23 -22.80 0.64
CA GLN A 106 27.76 -21.78 1.56
C GLN A 106 29.25 -22.00 1.91
N ASP A 107 29.72 -23.22 1.70
CA ASP A 107 31.08 -23.65 2.10
C ASP A 107 32.21 -23.04 1.23
N GLN A 108 31.88 -22.32 0.18
CA GLN A 108 32.90 -21.74 -0.75
C GLN A 108 33.13 -20.24 -0.54
N CYS A 109 32.42 -19.58 0.39
CA CYS A 109 32.55 -18.14 0.57
C CYS A 109 33.54 -17.82 1.70
N ILE A 110 34.73 -17.39 1.35
CA ILE A 110 35.74 -16.88 2.30
C ILE A 110 35.30 -15.46 2.70
N VAL A 111 34.77 -15.32 3.89
CA VAL A 111 34.38 -14.02 4.45
C VAL A 111 35.54 -13.46 5.27
N PRO A 112 36.02 -12.25 4.97
CA PRO A 112 37.03 -11.62 5.83
C PRO A 112 36.55 -11.50 7.27
N PRO A 113 37.40 -11.72 8.28
CA PRO A 113 37.00 -11.73 9.70
C PRO A 113 36.26 -10.47 10.15
N ALA A 114 36.57 -9.32 9.59
CA ALA A 114 35.88 -8.04 9.89
C ALA A 114 34.37 -8.05 9.56
N TYR A 115 33.95 -8.84 8.59
CA TYR A 115 32.52 -8.92 8.17
C TYR A 115 31.78 -10.12 8.76
N GLN A 116 32.46 -11.00 9.48
CA GLN A 116 31.86 -12.21 10.07
C GLN A 116 30.67 -11.89 10.99
N PRO A 117 30.70 -10.86 11.87
CA PRO A 117 29.55 -10.51 12.70
C PRO A 117 28.33 -10.11 11.88
N LEU A 118 28.51 -9.39 10.76
CA LEU A 118 27.43 -9.00 9.84
C LEU A 118 26.82 -10.23 9.16
N VAL A 119 27.66 -11.12 8.66
CA VAL A 119 27.20 -12.37 8.03
C VAL A 119 26.42 -13.23 9.02
N ASN A 120 26.90 -13.36 10.25
CA ASN A 120 26.19 -14.10 11.29
C ASN A 120 24.84 -13.48 11.63
N LEU A 121 24.74 -12.14 11.67
CA LEU A 121 23.49 -11.43 11.88
C LEU A 121 22.48 -11.69 10.74
N LEU A 122 22.93 -11.62 9.49
CA LEU A 122 22.11 -11.84 8.31
C LEU A 122 21.64 -13.31 8.21
N ASN A 123 22.53 -14.25 8.50
CA ASN A 123 22.22 -15.69 8.47
C ASN A 123 21.23 -16.12 9.56
N ARG A 124 21.16 -15.44 10.72
CA ARG A 124 20.16 -15.69 11.76
C ARG A 124 18.73 -15.59 11.22
N ASN A 125 18.49 -14.77 10.22
CA ASN A 125 17.19 -14.63 9.58
C ASN A 125 16.82 -15.77 8.62
N LYS A 126 17.72 -16.72 8.32
CA LYS A 126 17.53 -17.87 7.41
C LYS A 126 16.87 -17.55 6.04
N ARG A 127 16.75 -16.26 5.70
CA ARG A 127 16.05 -15.77 4.50
C ARG A 127 16.98 -15.08 3.50
N ASN A 128 18.18 -14.73 3.95
CA ASN A 128 19.17 -14.02 3.15
C ASN A 128 20.46 -14.84 3.14
N PRO A 129 20.57 -15.84 2.28
CA PRO A 129 21.81 -16.59 2.15
C PRO A 129 22.91 -15.67 1.65
N LEU A 130 24.13 -15.91 2.08
CA LEU A 130 25.29 -15.28 1.52
C LEU A 130 25.46 -15.80 0.09
N LEU A 131 25.48 -14.88 -0.88
CA LEU A 131 25.70 -15.20 -2.28
C LEU A 131 27.15 -14.88 -2.64
N TYR A 132 27.70 -15.68 -3.52
CA TYR A 132 29.07 -15.61 -3.96
C TYR A 132 29.11 -15.61 -5.50
N GLY A 133 30.13 -14.94 -6.08
CA GLY A 133 30.33 -14.94 -7.53
C GLY A 133 29.48 -13.93 -8.29
N SER A 134 28.89 -12.93 -7.58
CA SER A 134 28.19 -11.82 -8.25
C SER A 134 29.16 -10.71 -8.60
N GLU A 135 29.07 -10.16 -9.78
CA GLU A 135 29.73 -8.94 -10.22
C GLU A 135 28.80 -7.75 -9.98
N ILE A 136 29.32 -6.65 -9.43
CA ILE A 136 28.52 -5.48 -9.07
C ILE A 136 29.03 -4.25 -9.80
N PHE A 137 28.15 -3.61 -10.58
CA PHE A 137 28.40 -2.36 -11.26
C PHE A 137 27.65 -1.21 -10.61
N PHE A 138 28.32 -0.09 -10.37
CA PHE A 138 27.73 1.11 -9.80
C PHE A 138 27.50 2.17 -10.87
N TYR A 139 26.23 2.58 -11.06
CA TYR A 139 25.85 3.67 -11.95
C TYR A 139 25.51 4.91 -11.14
N THR A 140 26.25 5.99 -11.31
CA THR A 140 26.07 7.27 -10.60
C THR A 140 25.22 8.26 -11.39
N ASN A 141 25.03 8.02 -12.71
CA ASN A 141 24.21 8.85 -13.59
C ASN A 141 23.16 8.01 -14.32
N GLY A 142 22.12 8.69 -14.82
CA GLY A 142 21.00 8.02 -15.47
C GLY A 142 21.33 7.52 -16.87
N THR A 143 22.18 8.20 -17.62
CA THR A 143 22.52 7.81 -18.99
C THR A 143 23.13 6.42 -19.01
N ASP A 144 24.24 6.24 -18.29
CA ASP A 144 24.95 4.94 -18.25
C ASP A 144 24.05 3.83 -17.72
N LYS A 145 23.24 4.14 -16.68
CA LYS A 145 22.31 3.18 -16.09
C LYS A 145 21.24 2.73 -17.10
N PHE A 146 20.66 3.66 -17.87
CA PHE A 146 19.60 3.31 -18.82
C PHE A 146 20.15 2.67 -20.07
N ASP A 147 21.34 3.04 -20.52
CA ASP A 147 22.02 2.38 -21.64
C ASP A 147 22.33 0.92 -21.26
N ALA A 148 22.87 0.68 -20.08
CA ALA A 148 23.09 -0.68 -19.58
C ALA A 148 21.76 -1.46 -19.45
N LEU A 149 20.70 -0.84 -18.91
CA LEU A 149 19.39 -1.49 -18.77
C LEU A 149 18.80 -1.87 -20.13
N LEU A 150 18.85 -0.97 -21.12
CA LEU A 150 18.34 -1.24 -22.47
C LEU A 150 19.15 -2.34 -23.16
N ASN A 151 20.47 -2.35 -22.99
CA ASN A 151 21.32 -3.40 -23.51
C ASN A 151 20.97 -4.77 -22.92
N GLU A 152 20.76 -4.86 -21.61
CA GLU A 152 20.38 -6.13 -20.96
C GLU A 152 18.95 -6.55 -21.32
N ILE A 153 17.99 -5.61 -21.43
CA ILE A 153 16.65 -5.92 -21.97
C ILE A 153 16.77 -6.53 -23.37
N ASN A 154 17.57 -5.96 -24.25
CA ASN A 154 17.74 -6.44 -25.62
C ASN A 154 18.39 -7.84 -25.68
N ARG A 155 19.18 -8.22 -24.68
CA ARG A 155 19.82 -9.55 -24.57
C ARG A 155 18.93 -10.60 -23.94
N ALA A 156 17.82 -10.21 -23.32
CA ALA A 156 16.93 -11.13 -22.62
C ALA A 156 16.43 -12.25 -23.53
N THR A 157 16.42 -13.48 -22.99
CA THR A 157 16.03 -14.68 -23.73
C THR A 157 14.88 -15.44 -23.10
N HIS A 158 14.65 -15.27 -21.80
CA HIS A 158 13.65 -16.03 -21.05
C HIS A 158 12.59 -15.12 -20.42
N HIS A 159 12.97 -14.23 -19.49
CA HIS A 159 12.00 -13.36 -18.82
C HIS A 159 12.57 -12.01 -18.37
N ILE A 160 11.69 -11.00 -18.30
CA ILE A 160 11.98 -9.67 -17.77
C ILE A 160 10.91 -9.32 -16.73
N HIS A 161 11.31 -9.16 -15.47
CA HIS A 161 10.45 -8.68 -14.39
C HIS A 161 10.88 -7.27 -13.99
N LEU A 162 10.00 -6.30 -14.18
CA LEU A 162 10.30 -4.88 -13.97
C LEU A 162 9.33 -4.29 -12.95
N GLN A 163 9.86 -3.68 -11.89
CA GLN A 163 9.10 -3.01 -10.84
C GLN A 163 9.63 -1.60 -10.64
N TYR A 164 8.77 -0.60 -10.82
CA TYR A 164 9.13 0.81 -10.64
C TYR A 164 8.05 1.60 -9.91
N TYR A 165 8.49 2.60 -9.14
CA TYR A 165 7.58 3.57 -8.55
C TYR A 165 7.03 4.53 -9.62
N ILE A 166 7.91 5.12 -10.43
CA ILE A 166 7.53 5.97 -11.57
C ILE A 166 7.98 5.30 -12.85
N PHE A 167 7.04 5.12 -13.76
CA PHE A 167 7.28 4.78 -15.15
C PHE A 167 6.59 5.86 -16.00
N ALA A 168 7.33 6.88 -16.44
CA ALA A 168 6.81 8.05 -17.12
C ALA A 168 6.59 7.79 -18.63
N ASP A 169 5.68 8.55 -19.24
CA ASP A 169 5.51 8.61 -20.71
C ASP A 169 6.35 9.77 -21.27
N ASP A 170 7.66 9.65 -21.16
CA ASP A 170 8.66 10.56 -21.68
C ASP A 170 9.66 9.83 -22.60
N GLU A 171 10.76 10.46 -22.98
CA GLU A 171 11.70 9.88 -23.95
C GLU A 171 12.27 8.55 -23.45
N ILE A 172 12.82 8.51 -22.25
CA ILE A 172 13.39 7.27 -21.70
C ILE A 172 12.31 6.23 -21.38
N GLY A 173 11.14 6.67 -20.90
CA GLY A 173 10.02 5.76 -20.68
C GLY A 173 9.54 5.08 -21.94
N ARG A 174 9.48 5.80 -23.07
CA ARG A 174 9.12 5.24 -24.37
C ARG A 174 10.20 4.29 -24.90
N LYS A 175 11.49 4.64 -24.73
CA LYS A 175 12.59 3.73 -25.12
C LYS A 175 12.50 2.39 -24.39
N VAL A 176 12.33 2.43 -23.07
CA VAL A 176 12.18 1.21 -22.26
C VAL A 176 10.91 0.45 -22.67
N LYS A 177 9.77 1.12 -22.84
CA LYS A 177 8.52 0.49 -23.31
C LYS A 177 8.71 -0.23 -24.64
N MET A 178 9.33 0.42 -25.62
CA MET A 178 9.55 -0.17 -26.95
C MET A 178 10.47 -1.39 -26.90
N ALA A 179 11.53 -1.34 -26.10
CA ALA A 179 12.42 -2.48 -25.90
C ALA A 179 11.66 -3.67 -25.25
N LEU A 180 10.84 -3.43 -24.23
CA LEU A 180 10.01 -4.47 -23.61
C LEU A 180 9.01 -5.08 -24.59
N ILE A 181 8.36 -4.24 -25.41
CA ILE A 181 7.41 -4.70 -26.45
C ILE A 181 8.13 -5.55 -27.50
N ALA A 182 9.33 -5.14 -27.93
CA ALA A 182 10.11 -5.91 -28.89
C ALA A 182 10.42 -7.31 -28.31
N LYS A 183 10.87 -7.40 -27.09
CA LYS A 183 11.19 -8.69 -26.44
C LYS A 183 9.96 -9.56 -26.20
N ALA A 184 8.82 -8.98 -25.83
CA ALA A 184 7.56 -9.71 -25.69
C ALA A 184 7.12 -10.33 -27.03
N LYS A 185 7.30 -9.61 -28.15
CA LYS A 185 7.04 -10.15 -29.51
C LYS A 185 8.00 -11.28 -29.92
N GLU A 186 9.21 -11.31 -29.37
CA GLU A 186 10.16 -12.39 -29.53
C GLU A 186 9.85 -13.62 -28.67
N GLY A 187 8.80 -13.56 -27.82
CA GLY A 187 8.38 -14.66 -26.94
C GLY A 187 8.97 -14.60 -25.53
N VAL A 188 9.71 -13.55 -25.19
CA VAL A 188 10.22 -13.35 -23.83
C VAL A 188 9.06 -13.00 -22.88
N GLU A 189 8.97 -13.66 -21.72
CA GLU A 189 7.97 -13.36 -20.70
C GLU A 189 8.26 -12.01 -20.04
N VAL A 190 7.40 -11.03 -20.22
CA VAL A 190 7.60 -9.68 -19.65
C VAL A 190 6.51 -9.35 -18.63
N ARG A 191 6.93 -9.01 -17.41
CA ARG A 191 6.04 -8.56 -16.33
C ARG A 191 6.45 -7.18 -15.85
N VAL A 192 5.50 -6.26 -15.82
CA VAL A 192 5.69 -4.88 -15.38
C VAL A 192 4.76 -4.57 -14.21
N LEU A 193 5.34 -4.12 -13.10
CA LEU A 193 4.61 -3.61 -11.94
C LEU A 193 4.98 -2.15 -11.73
N TYR A 194 4.03 -1.23 -11.87
CA TYR A 194 4.22 0.19 -11.61
C TYR A 194 3.36 0.65 -10.45
N ASP A 195 3.77 1.72 -9.75
CA ASP A 195 2.93 2.31 -8.71
C ASP A 195 1.90 3.25 -9.33
N ASP A 196 0.62 3.08 -8.96
CA ASP A 196 -0.50 3.83 -9.52
C ASP A 196 -0.38 5.34 -9.29
N VAL A 197 0.02 5.75 -8.06
CA VAL A 197 0.19 7.17 -7.71
C VAL A 197 1.49 7.73 -8.27
N GLY A 198 2.57 6.94 -8.21
CA GLY A 198 3.86 7.35 -8.77
C GLY A 198 3.82 7.61 -10.27
N SER A 199 2.96 6.91 -11.00
CA SER A 199 2.78 7.03 -12.45
C SER A 199 1.46 7.70 -12.84
N TRP A 200 0.86 8.51 -11.97
CA TRP A 200 -0.48 9.07 -12.14
C TRP A 200 -0.65 9.96 -13.38
N ASN A 201 0.42 10.68 -13.73
CA ASN A 201 0.42 11.56 -14.92
C ASN A 201 0.51 10.77 -16.23
N VAL A 202 0.68 9.45 -16.20
CA VAL A 202 0.80 8.62 -17.38
C VAL A 202 -0.58 8.18 -17.85
N LYS A 203 -0.89 8.44 -19.12
CA LYS A 203 -2.16 8.04 -19.72
C LYS A 203 -2.27 6.50 -19.73
N ARG A 204 -3.46 5.99 -19.44
CA ARG A 204 -3.73 4.53 -19.47
C ARG A 204 -3.34 3.86 -20.78
N LYS A 205 -3.47 4.57 -21.90
CA LYS A 205 -3.09 4.08 -23.24
C LYS A 205 -1.64 3.60 -23.28
N PHE A 206 -0.71 4.31 -22.59
CA PHE A 206 0.71 3.94 -22.54
C PHE A 206 0.92 2.51 -22.02
N PHE A 207 0.21 2.13 -20.97
CA PHE A 207 0.27 0.79 -20.39
C PHE A 207 -0.58 -0.23 -21.15
N GLN A 208 -1.70 0.19 -21.76
CA GLN A 208 -2.53 -0.67 -22.59
C GLN A 208 -1.79 -1.16 -23.85
N GLU A 209 -0.98 -0.33 -24.47
CA GLU A 209 -0.16 -0.73 -25.62
C GLU A 209 0.84 -1.85 -25.28
N MET A 210 1.41 -1.83 -24.07
CA MET A 210 2.23 -2.94 -23.58
C MET A 210 1.39 -4.21 -23.35
N GLN A 211 0.20 -4.08 -22.75
CA GLN A 211 -0.70 -5.23 -22.54
C GLN A 211 -1.15 -5.86 -23.85
N GLN A 212 -1.48 -5.05 -24.84
CA GLN A 212 -1.84 -5.52 -26.19
C GLN A 212 -0.70 -6.26 -26.90
N SER A 213 0.54 -5.99 -26.49
CA SER A 213 1.73 -6.67 -27.01
C SER A 213 2.11 -7.94 -26.21
N GLY A 214 1.23 -8.43 -25.33
CA GLY A 214 1.45 -9.66 -24.55
C GLY A 214 2.19 -9.45 -23.21
N ILE A 215 2.47 -8.21 -22.80
CA ILE A 215 3.14 -7.92 -21.52
C ILE A 215 2.11 -7.95 -20.38
N GLU A 216 2.43 -8.66 -19.29
CA GLU A 216 1.67 -8.60 -18.06
C GLU A 216 1.96 -7.28 -17.32
N VAL A 217 1.02 -6.32 -17.34
CA VAL A 217 1.18 -5.01 -16.72
C VAL A 217 0.18 -4.81 -15.60
N TYR A 218 0.69 -4.52 -14.40
CA TYR A 218 -0.12 -4.32 -13.19
C TYR A 218 0.21 -3.01 -12.50
N ALA A 219 -0.86 -2.30 -12.06
CA ALA A 219 -0.72 -1.15 -11.19
C ALA A 219 -0.74 -1.59 -9.72
N PHE A 220 0.27 -1.22 -8.96
CA PHE A 220 0.31 -1.48 -7.51
C PHE A 220 -0.64 -0.53 -6.78
N LEU A 221 -1.57 -1.08 -6.00
CA LEU A 221 -2.55 -0.38 -5.16
C LEU A 221 -3.26 0.77 -5.90
N ARG A 222 -4.10 0.41 -6.88
CA ARG A 222 -4.96 1.38 -7.58
C ARG A 222 -5.78 2.22 -6.61
N VAL A 223 -5.79 3.54 -6.83
CA VAL A 223 -6.51 4.51 -6.01
C VAL A 223 -7.60 5.15 -6.85
N ALA A 224 -8.86 4.73 -6.63
CA ALA A 224 -10.00 5.27 -7.38
C ALA A 224 -10.41 6.67 -6.87
N PHE A 225 -10.34 6.90 -5.54
CA PHE A 225 -10.72 8.16 -4.90
C PHE A 225 -9.61 8.60 -3.93
N PRO A 226 -8.63 9.41 -4.40
CA PRO A 226 -7.45 9.76 -3.61
C PRO A 226 -7.78 10.51 -2.32
N VAL A 227 -8.75 11.43 -2.38
CA VAL A 227 -9.15 12.27 -1.22
C VAL A 227 -9.71 11.43 -0.07
N PHE A 228 -10.35 10.29 -0.37
CA PHE A 228 -10.99 9.42 0.62
C PHE A 228 -10.23 8.11 0.89
N SER A 229 -9.08 7.91 0.28
CA SER A 229 -8.35 6.65 0.39
C SER A 229 -7.08 6.78 1.19
N SER A 230 -7.03 6.16 2.37
CA SER A 230 -5.80 6.00 3.16
C SER A 230 -4.70 5.21 2.41
N LYS A 231 -5.07 4.51 1.32
CA LYS A 231 -4.13 3.77 0.44
C LYS A 231 -3.17 4.67 -0.33
N VAL A 232 -3.43 5.99 -0.42
CA VAL A 232 -2.51 6.95 -1.04
C VAL A 232 -1.14 6.94 -0.38
N ASN A 233 -1.06 6.69 0.92
CA ASN A 233 0.20 6.69 1.68
C ASN A 233 0.99 5.37 1.59
N TYR A 234 0.39 4.29 1.07
CA TYR A 234 1.04 2.99 0.94
C TYR A 234 1.54 2.79 -0.48
N ARG A 235 2.76 3.27 -0.75
CA ARG A 235 3.36 3.24 -2.08
C ARG A 235 4.51 2.26 -2.17
N ASN A 236 4.65 1.66 -3.34
CA ASN A 236 5.77 0.78 -3.64
C ASN A 236 6.92 1.57 -4.26
N HIS A 237 7.81 2.06 -3.42
CA HIS A 237 8.92 2.92 -3.86
C HIS A 237 10.15 2.14 -4.37
N ARG A 238 10.02 0.86 -4.68
CA ARG A 238 11.10 0.02 -5.21
C ARG A 238 11.33 0.30 -6.69
N LYS A 239 12.59 0.19 -7.13
CA LYS A 239 13.03 0.21 -8.52
C LYS A 239 13.93 -1.02 -8.69
N VAL A 240 13.37 -2.05 -9.30
CA VAL A 240 14.03 -3.35 -9.43
C VAL A 240 13.71 -3.91 -10.81
N VAL A 241 14.72 -4.42 -11.48
CA VAL A 241 14.56 -5.23 -12.71
C VAL A 241 15.31 -6.53 -12.51
N VAL A 242 14.71 -7.62 -12.94
CA VAL A 242 15.37 -8.94 -13.02
C VAL A 242 15.21 -9.43 -14.43
N ILE A 243 16.32 -9.81 -15.06
CA ILE A 243 16.39 -10.30 -16.42
C ILE A 243 17.01 -11.70 -16.40
N ASP A 244 16.29 -12.67 -16.92
CA ASP A 244 16.67 -14.07 -17.03
C ASP A 244 17.11 -14.75 -15.73
N GLY A 245 16.83 -14.11 -14.57
CA GLY A 245 17.31 -14.57 -13.26
C GLY A 245 18.83 -14.38 -13.04
N ILE A 246 19.52 -13.77 -13.97
CA ILE A 246 20.98 -13.60 -13.98
C ILE A 246 21.36 -12.15 -13.70
N THR A 247 20.75 -11.21 -14.42
CA THR A 247 21.03 -9.78 -14.27
C THR A 247 19.98 -9.08 -13.43
N GLY A 248 20.42 -8.31 -12.43
CA GLY A 248 19.53 -7.52 -11.57
C GLY A 248 19.92 -6.05 -11.54
N PHE A 249 18.95 -5.15 -11.73
CA PHE A 249 19.11 -3.71 -11.48
C PHE A 249 18.33 -3.31 -10.24
N MET A 250 18.96 -2.60 -9.33
CA MET A 250 18.32 -2.06 -8.13
C MET A 250 18.89 -0.68 -7.80
N GLY A 251 18.02 0.27 -7.40
CA GLY A 251 18.52 1.59 -7.06
C GLY A 251 17.45 2.63 -6.79
N GLY A 252 17.84 3.92 -6.83
CA GLY A 252 16.98 5.07 -6.56
C GLY A 252 16.34 5.71 -7.79
N MET A 253 16.89 5.51 -9.00
CA MET A 253 16.47 6.19 -10.22
C MET A 253 15.17 5.56 -10.78
N ASN A 254 14.13 6.39 -10.99
CA ASN A 254 12.92 5.95 -11.68
C ASN A 254 13.09 6.00 -13.21
N ILE A 255 12.15 5.42 -13.96
CA ILE A 255 12.10 5.56 -15.43
C ILE A 255 11.42 6.90 -15.75
N ALA A 256 12.24 7.95 -15.82
CA ALA A 256 11.81 9.29 -16.24
C ALA A 256 13.03 10.12 -16.67
N ASP A 257 12.83 11.00 -17.66
CA ASP A 257 13.87 11.86 -18.28
C ASP A 257 14.67 12.67 -17.28
N ARG A 258 14.04 13.13 -16.19
CA ARG A 258 14.72 13.87 -15.12
C ARG A 258 15.86 13.11 -14.44
N TYR A 259 15.89 11.79 -14.54
CA TYR A 259 17.00 10.98 -14.01
C TYR A 259 18.12 10.80 -15.04
N VAL A 260 17.87 11.11 -16.31
CA VAL A 260 18.86 11.07 -17.41
C VAL A 260 19.46 12.46 -17.64
N LYS A 261 18.58 13.46 -17.77
CA LYS A 261 18.97 14.84 -18.16
C LYS A 261 19.31 15.75 -16.95
N GLY A 262 19.14 15.24 -15.72
CA GLY A 262 19.16 16.07 -14.52
C GLY A 262 17.82 16.78 -14.28
N ALA A 263 17.64 17.35 -13.08
CA ALA A 263 16.51 18.22 -12.81
C ALA A 263 16.79 19.58 -13.48
N SER A 264 15.97 19.93 -14.48
CA SER A 264 15.90 21.29 -15.03
C SER A 264 15.15 22.20 -14.06
#